data_089a6d76ed2dda2bb0ba1dee81eed9dd
#
_entry.id   089a6d76ed2dda2bb0ba1dee81eed9dd
#
_cell.length_a   1.000
_cell.length_b   1.000
_cell.length_c   1.000
_cell.angle_alpha   90.00
_cell.angle_beta   90.00
_cell.angle_gamma   90.00
#
_symmetry.space_group_name_H-M   'P 1'
#
loop_
_entity.id
_entity.type
_entity.pdbx_description
1 polymer ?
#
loop_
_entity_poly.entity_id
_entity_poly.type
_entity_poly.pdbx_seq_one_letter_code
_entity_poly.pdbx_strand_id
1 'polypeptide(L)'
;MTLGRDALRGALAAHAATATGILVGEGVGVAGVCAGLAGNQLRTPLSEAGSVGVAIGLALAGRAPVVELIDLAGLGRAAEALGEAADVALRSGGAFRATIVVLAALPDTAVIPTLPPGVTLAVAGVPEDAAGLLAAALGGGGPVVLLVAEAALDERGEGPFDPLGVPTVRRAGSGATVLAEGAGVALALAVPSEAEVIDLRGCRDPVRLGALFGRTGRVVLFSHGTQPLVAALGDHFWRLESRPVFVPVSGGADALRAALTDSFSP
;
A
#
# COMPACT_ATOMS: atom_id res chain seq x y z
N MET A 1 -3.57 6.86 21.57
CA MET A 1 -4.09 6.92 20.18
C MET A 1 -3.53 8.16 19.49
N THR A 2 -2.74 7.99 18.46
CA THR A 2 -2.05 9.05 17.70
C THR A 2 -2.71 9.17 16.32
N LEU A 3 -2.72 10.35 15.70
CA LEU A 3 -3.13 10.48 14.30
C LEU A 3 -2.15 9.68 13.42
N GLY A 4 -2.66 8.98 12.40
CA GLY A 4 -1.84 8.23 11.46
C GLY A 4 -0.78 9.12 10.80
N ARG A 5 -1.16 10.35 10.44
CA ARG A 5 -0.26 11.38 9.92
C ARG A 5 0.88 11.70 10.88
N ASP A 6 0.59 11.89 12.16
CA ASP A 6 1.61 12.25 13.17
C ASP A 6 2.56 11.06 13.42
N ALA A 7 2.03 9.84 13.46
CA ALA A 7 2.84 8.63 13.59
C ALA A 7 3.78 8.45 12.40
N LEU A 8 3.26 8.61 11.17
CA LEU A 8 4.06 8.52 9.94
C LEU A 8 5.13 9.63 9.89
N ARG A 9 4.76 10.87 10.21
CA ARG A 9 5.70 12.01 10.26
C ARG A 9 6.81 11.80 11.30
N GLY A 10 6.45 11.25 12.47
CA GLY A 10 7.43 10.87 13.51
C GLY A 10 8.43 9.82 13.01
N ALA A 11 7.95 8.80 12.30
CA ALA A 11 8.80 7.77 11.71
C ALA A 11 9.70 8.33 10.60
N LEU A 12 9.18 9.20 9.73
CA LEU A 12 9.96 9.88 8.68
C LEU A 12 11.03 10.81 9.27
N ALA A 13 10.70 11.57 10.30
CA ALA A 13 11.65 12.43 11.00
C ALA A 13 12.77 11.64 11.67
N ALA A 14 12.42 10.55 12.37
CA ALA A 14 13.38 9.65 12.98
C ALA A 14 14.30 9.01 11.91
N HIS A 15 13.74 8.59 10.78
CA HIS A 15 14.52 8.07 9.66
C HIS A 15 15.48 9.11 9.08
N ALA A 16 15.01 10.33 8.80
CA ALA A 16 15.83 11.42 8.27
C ALA A 16 16.94 11.90 9.21
N ALA A 17 16.82 11.59 10.50
CA ALA A 17 17.87 11.87 11.50
C ALA A 17 18.99 10.82 11.53
N THR A 18 18.81 9.66 10.89
CA THR A 18 19.85 8.62 10.83
C THR A 18 20.96 8.97 9.84
N ALA A 19 22.11 8.31 9.96
CA ALA A 19 23.24 8.52 9.05
C ALA A 19 22.92 8.12 7.60
N THR A 20 22.05 7.12 7.38
CA THR A 20 21.70 6.60 6.06
C THR A 20 20.40 7.15 5.52
N GLY A 21 19.44 7.52 6.39
CA GLY A 21 18.12 7.99 6.00
C GLY A 21 18.18 9.32 5.25
N ILE A 22 17.34 9.48 4.24
CA ILE A 22 17.17 10.71 3.49
C ILE A 22 15.77 10.78 2.86
N LEU A 23 15.12 11.94 2.98
CA LEU A 23 13.85 12.22 2.31
C LEU A 23 14.14 12.89 0.97
N VAL A 24 13.50 12.44 -0.10
CA VAL A 24 13.70 12.90 -1.47
C VAL A 24 12.36 13.28 -2.08
N GLY A 25 12.30 14.33 -2.87
CA GLY A 25 11.07 14.70 -3.59
C GLY A 25 10.94 16.20 -3.82
N GLU A 26 10.02 16.59 -4.68
CA GLU A 26 9.79 18.00 -5.02
C GLU A 26 9.18 18.80 -3.85
N GLY A 27 8.31 18.17 -3.07
CA GLY A 27 7.60 18.75 -1.93
C GLY A 27 8.31 18.64 -0.60
N VAL A 28 9.40 17.87 -0.52
CA VAL A 28 10.07 17.59 0.76
C VAL A 28 10.43 18.88 1.50
N GLY A 29 10.02 18.94 2.76
CA GLY A 29 10.19 20.10 3.65
C GLY A 29 9.15 21.22 3.46
N VAL A 30 8.36 21.24 2.39
CA VAL A 30 7.39 22.32 2.11
C VAL A 30 5.95 21.83 1.88
N ALA A 31 5.76 20.62 1.41
CA ALA A 31 4.44 20.08 1.09
C ALA A 31 4.34 18.59 1.47
N GLY A 32 3.13 18.03 1.38
CA GLY A 32 2.88 16.62 1.64
C GLY A 32 3.04 16.23 3.11
N VAL A 33 3.30 14.95 3.34
CA VAL A 33 3.54 14.40 4.67
C VAL A 33 4.89 14.87 5.23
N CYS A 34 5.87 15.09 4.36
CA CYS A 34 7.22 15.56 4.74
C CYS A 34 7.29 17.08 5.00
N ALA A 35 6.21 17.84 4.87
CA ALA A 35 6.20 19.29 5.11
C ALA A 35 6.72 19.65 6.50
N GLY A 36 7.72 20.58 6.57
CA GLY A 36 8.29 21.07 7.84
C GLY A 36 9.07 20.04 8.66
N LEU A 37 9.34 18.84 8.13
CA LEU A 37 10.25 17.91 8.80
C LEU A 37 11.68 18.42 8.72
N ALA A 38 12.48 18.09 9.75
CA ALA A 38 13.93 18.34 9.78
C ALA A 38 14.70 17.07 9.40
N GLY A 39 16.02 17.18 9.26
CA GLY A 39 16.91 16.06 8.98
C GLY A 39 17.46 16.06 7.54
N ASN A 40 17.95 14.91 7.09
CA ASN A 40 18.53 14.77 5.76
C ASN A 40 17.44 14.83 4.69
N GLN A 41 17.51 15.83 3.82
CA GLN A 41 16.52 16.07 2.78
C GLN A 41 17.19 16.47 1.48
N LEU A 42 16.61 16.02 0.36
CA LEU A 42 17.00 16.42 -0.98
C LEU A 42 15.75 16.80 -1.78
N ARG A 43 15.58 18.09 -2.02
CA ARG A 43 14.52 18.57 -2.91
C ARG A 43 14.95 18.36 -4.36
N THR A 44 14.06 17.76 -5.13
CA THR A 44 14.24 17.54 -6.56
C THR A 44 13.38 18.50 -7.36
N PRO A 45 13.69 18.77 -8.63
CA PRO A 45 12.75 19.35 -9.56
C PRO A 45 11.49 18.48 -9.70
N LEU A 46 10.42 19.03 -10.27
CA LEU A 46 9.19 18.31 -10.60
C LEU A 46 9.49 17.23 -11.67
N SER A 47 9.79 16.05 -11.20
CA SER A 47 10.01 14.85 -12.02
C SER A 47 10.02 13.62 -11.13
N GLU A 48 8.97 12.85 -11.14
CA GLU A 48 8.84 11.65 -10.30
C GLU A 48 9.86 10.59 -10.71
N ALA A 49 10.02 10.35 -12.03
CA ALA A 49 11.06 9.45 -12.55
C ALA A 49 12.47 9.93 -12.18
N GLY A 50 12.72 11.25 -12.24
CA GLY A 50 13.99 11.85 -11.82
C GLY A 50 14.23 11.68 -10.32
N SER A 51 13.23 11.91 -9.48
CA SER A 51 13.32 11.73 -8.03
C SER A 51 13.63 10.28 -7.65
N VAL A 52 12.97 9.32 -8.30
CA VAL A 52 13.24 7.88 -8.10
C VAL A 52 14.63 7.52 -8.64
N GLY A 53 15.04 8.03 -9.81
CA GLY A 53 16.38 7.82 -10.35
C GLY A 53 17.50 8.32 -9.41
N VAL A 54 17.32 9.49 -8.81
CA VAL A 54 18.23 10.01 -7.77
C VAL A 54 18.24 9.08 -6.56
N ALA A 55 17.07 8.59 -6.12
CA ALA A 55 16.96 7.66 -5.01
C ALA A 55 17.69 6.34 -5.28
N ILE A 56 17.65 5.82 -6.51
CA ILE A 56 18.43 4.63 -6.91
C ILE A 56 19.92 4.89 -6.68
N GLY A 57 20.43 6.01 -7.18
CA GLY A 57 21.84 6.38 -6.99
C GLY A 57 22.22 6.49 -5.51
N LEU A 58 21.37 7.11 -4.69
CA LEU A 58 21.55 7.21 -3.24
C LEU A 58 21.55 5.84 -2.56
N ALA A 59 20.63 4.94 -2.95
CA ALA A 59 20.57 3.60 -2.39
C ALA A 59 21.80 2.77 -2.75
N LEU A 60 22.30 2.86 -3.98
CA LEU A 60 23.54 2.22 -4.40
C LEU A 60 24.77 2.79 -3.67
N ALA A 61 24.72 4.05 -3.22
CA ALA A 61 25.73 4.68 -2.37
C ALA A 61 25.55 4.35 -0.86
N GLY A 62 24.69 3.41 -0.50
CA GLY A 62 24.46 2.96 0.88
C GLY A 62 23.54 3.85 1.70
N ARG A 63 22.75 4.74 1.04
CA ARG A 63 21.70 5.51 1.71
C ARG A 63 20.37 4.72 1.67
N ALA A 64 19.43 5.13 2.48
CA ALA A 64 18.07 4.60 2.51
C ALA A 64 17.07 5.73 2.18
N PRO A 65 16.83 6.01 0.90
CA PRO A 65 15.94 7.10 0.50
C PRO A 65 14.47 6.74 0.68
N VAL A 66 13.68 7.71 1.15
CA VAL A 66 12.22 7.74 1.05
C VAL A 66 11.86 8.85 0.06
N VAL A 67 11.23 8.47 -1.04
CA VAL A 67 10.77 9.40 -2.09
C VAL A 67 9.31 9.73 -1.84
N GLU A 68 8.99 10.97 -1.50
CA GLU A 68 7.61 11.42 -1.42
C GLU A 68 7.12 11.92 -2.78
N LEU A 69 6.07 11.30 -3.30
CA LEU A 69 5.30 11.80 -4.44
C LEU A 69 4.13 12.62 -3.92
N ILE A 70 3.99 13.84 -4.42
CA ILE A 70 2.88 14.73 -4.05
C ILE A 70 1.58 14.26 -4.70
N ASP A 71 1.66 13.66 -5.89
CA ASP A 71 0.53 13.15 -6.63
C ASP A 71 0.74 11.67 -6.98
N LEU A 72 -0.24 10.82 -6.64
CA LEU A 72 -0.21 9.40 -6.96
C LEU A 72 -0.10 9.14 -8.48
N ALA A 73 -0.65 10.02 -9.33
CA ALA A 73 -0.49 9.91 -10.79
C ALA A 73 0.98 9.90 -11.23
N GLY A 74 1.88 10.48 -10.42
CA GLY A 74 3.33 10.42 -10.63
C GLY A 74 3.92 9.03 -10.52
N LEU A 75 3.25 8.11 -9.82
CA LEU A 75 3.73 6.74 -9.67
C LEU A 75 3.83 6.01 -11.03
N GLY A 76 2.88 6.26 -11.96
CA GLY A 76 2.96 5.74 -13.31
C GLY A 76 4.21 6.20 -14.07
N ARG A 77 4.61 7.47 -13.89
CA ARG A 77 5.83 8.03 -14.48
C ARG A 77 7.11 7.50 -13.83
N ALA A 78 7.05 7.12 -12.56
CA ALA A 78 8.18 6.53 -11.82
C ALA A 78 8.33 5.01 -12.01
N ALA A 79 7.34 4.34 -12.59
CA ALA A 79 7.28 2.88 -12.67
C ALA A 79 8.49 2.26 -13.39
N GLU A 80 8.95 2.86 -14.49
CA GLU A 80 10.11 2.37 -15.23
C GLU A 80 11.38 2.38 -14.35
N ALA A 81 11.65 3.51 -13.68
CA ALA A 81 12.80 3.63 -12.78
C ALA A 81 12.72 2.66 -11.59
N LEU A 82 11.51 2.40 -11.07
CA LEU A 82 11.31 1.40 -10.03
C LEU A 82 11.60 -0.02 -10.54
N GLY A 83 11.20 -0.32 -11.78
CA GLY A 83 11.53 -1.59 -12.43
C GLY A 83 13.04 -1.78 -12.59
N GLU A 84 13.77 -0.74 -12.98
CA GLU A 84 15.24 -0.78 -13.05
C GLU A 84 15.88 -1.04 -11.67
N ALA A 85 15.36 -0.42 -10.61
CA ALA A 85 15.83 -0.67 -9.25
C ALA A 85 15.65 -2.14 -8.81
N ALA A 86 14.50 -2.73 -9.15
CA ALA A 86 14.22 -4.15 -8.90
C ALA A 86 15.13 -5.06 -9.71
N ASP A 87 15.37 -4.73 -10.97
CA ASP A 87 16.26 -5.47 -11.87
C ASP A 87 17.72 -5.49 -11.40
N VAL A 88 18.22 -4.37 -10.87
CA VAL A 88 19.58 -4.29 -10.31
C VAL A 88 19.73 -5.29 -9.17
N ALA A 89 18.75 -5.38 -8.28
CA ALA A 89 18.77 -6.34 -7.18
C ALA A 89 18.78 -7.79 -7.70
N LEU A 90 17.94 -8.09 -8.70
CA LEU A 90 17.83 -9.43 -9.28
C LEU A 90 19.12 -9.84 -10.00
N ARG A 91 19.65 -9.00 -10.90
CA ARG A 91 20.84 -9.29 -11.72
C ARG A 91 22.13 -9.43 -10.89
N SER A 92 22.18 -8.72 -9.76
CA SER A 92 23.31 -8.82 -8.84
C SER A 92 23.25 -10.03 -7.91
N GLY A 93 22.22 -10.88 -8.01
CA GLY A 93 21.98 -11.97 -7.06
C GLY A 93 21.75 -11.47 -5.63
N GLY A 94 21.25 -10.25 -5.49
CA GLY A 94 21.01 -9.60 -4.20
C GLY A 94 22.24 -8.93 -3.59
N ALA A 95 23.36 -8.85 -4.32
CA ALA A 95 24.57 -8.15 -3.86
C ALA A 95 24.34 -6.62 -3.77
N PHE A 96 23.53 -6.08 -4.68
CA PHE A 96 23.08 -4.69 -4.66
C PHE A 96 21.59 -4.65 -4.34
N ARG A 97 21.25 -4.21 -3.15
CA ARG A 97 19.86 -4.02 -2.72
C ARG A 97 19.58 -2.53 -2.62
N ALA A 98 18.75 -2.03 -3.52
CA ALA A 98 18.30 -0.67 -3.46
C ALA A 98 17.06 -0.59 -2.55
N THR A 99 17.28 -0.34 -1.26
CA THR A 99 16.17 -0.04 -0.35
C THR A 99 15.66 1.36 -0.67
N ILE A 100 14.58 1.42 -1.40
CA ILE A 100 13.91 2.66 -1.79
C ILE A 100 12.46 2.54 -1.37
N VAL A 101 11.94 3.53 -0.65
CA VAL A 101 10.51 3.62 -0.36
C VAL A 101 9.94 4.78 -1.14
N VAL A 102 8.97 4.52 -2.00
CA VAL A 102 8.16 5.55 -2.66
C VAL A 102 6.88 5.71 -1.87
N LEU A 103 6.70 6.88 -1.27
CA LEU A 103 5.55 7.21 -0.42
C LEU A 103 4.60 8.13 -1.19
N ALA A 104 3.31 7.80 -1.21
CA ALA A 104 2.26 8.67 -1.71
C ALA A 104 0.97 8.52 -0.91
N ALA A 105 0.18 9.60 -0.83
CA ALA A 105 -1.20 9.51 -0.36
C ALA A 105 -2.06 8.75 -1.39
N LEU A 106 -3.04 8.01 -0.89
CA LEU A 106 -3.99 7.24 -1.69
C LEU A 106 -5.39 7.83 -1.52
N PRO A 107 -5.85 8.68 -2.44
CA PRO A 107 -7.22 9.17 -2.45
C PRO A 107 -8.25 8.05 -2.68
N ASP A 108 -9.45 8.17 -2.15
CA ASP A 108 -10.51 7.16 -2.26
C ASP A 108 -10.93 6.89 -3.72
N THR A 109 -10.80 7.91 -4.57
CA THR A 109 -11.13 7.82 -6.00
C THR A 109 -10.00 7.31 -6.88
N ALA A 110 -8.80 7.14 -6.31
CA ALA A 110 -7.63 6.74 -7.07
C ALA A 110 -7.68 5.25 -7.46
N VAL A 111 -6.98 4.93 -8.52
CA VAL A 111 -6.69 3.55 -8.93
C VAL A 111 -5.22 3.27 -8.67
N ILE A 112 -4.93 2.18 -7.98
CA ILE A 112 -3.55 1.74 -7.77
C ILE A 112 -3.03 1.16 -9.09
N PRO A 113 -1.95 1.72 -9.67
CA PRO A 113 -1.40 1.21 -10.91
C PRO A 113 -0.73 -0.15 -10.72
N THR A 114 -0.61 -0.91 -11.80
CA THR A 114 0.22 -2.12 -11.82
C THR A 114 1.68 -1.72 -11.66
N LEU A 115 2.36 -2.34 -10.69
CA LEU A 115 3.78 -2.12 -10.45
C LEU A 115 4.64 -3.12 -11.23
N PRO A 116 5.86 -2.74 -11.60
CA PRO A 116 6.82 -3.66 -12.23
C PRO A 116 7.12 -4.87 -11.32
N PRO A 117 7.46 -6.04 -11.91
CA PRO A 117 7.92 -7.19 -11.15
C PRO A 117 9.10 -6.84 -10.23
N GLY A 118 9.10 -7.38 -9.03
CA GLY A 118 10.15 -7.13 -8.03
C GLY A 118 9.95 -5.85 -7.20
N VAL A 119 8.97 -5.00 -7.54
CA VAL A 119 8.55 -3.86 -6.71
C VAL A 119 7.45 -4.32 -5.75
N THR A 120 7.66 -4.12 -4.46
CA THR A 120 6.68 -4.49 -3.44
C THR A 120 5.66 -3.37 -3.25
N LEU A 121 4.37 -3.71 -3.24
CA LEU A 121 3.31 -2.80 -2.85
C LEU A 121 3.00 -2.95 -1.36
N ALA A 122 2.85 -1.83 -0.68
CA ALA A 122 2.33 -1.73 0.68
C ALA A 122 1.19 -0.71 0.70
N VAL A 123 0.07 -1.04 1.32
CA VAL A 123 -1.08 -0.12 1.42
C VAL A 123 -1.52 -0.04 2.87
N ALA A 124 -1.41 1.14 3.45
CA ALA A 124 -1.94 1.43 4.78
C ALA A 124 -3.39 1.91 4.66
N GLY A 125 -4.33 1.06 5.06
CA GLY A 125 -5.77 1.36 5.07
C GLY A 125 -6.28 1.85 6.43
N VAL A 126 -5.48 1.71 7.48
CA VAL A 126 -5.79 2.12 8.85
C VAL A 126 -4.63 2.88 9.47
N PRO A 127 -4.88 3.76 10.46
CA PRO A 127 -3.86 4.67 11.01
C PRO A 127 -2.63 3.98 11.59
N GLU A 128 -2.80 2.84 12.26
CA GLU A 128 -1.74 2.08 12.90
C GLU A 128 -0.73 1.48 11.91
N ASP A 129 -1.16 1.23 10.67
CA ASP A 129 -0.31 0.63 9.66
C ASP A 129 0.68 1.63 9.01
N ALA A 130 0.40 2.91 9.01
CA ALA A 130 1.17 3.89 8.24
C ALA A 130 2.66 3.92 8.63
N ALA A 131 2.96 4.08 9.91
CA ALA A 131 4.33 4.09 10.42
C ALA A 131 4.98 2.70 10.41
N GLY A 132 4.20 1.66 10.73
CA GLY A 132 4.68 0.29 10.79
C GLY A 132 5.09 -0.24 9.41
N LEU A 133 4.28 0.01 8.37
CA LEU A 133 4.62 -0.36 6.99
C LEU A 133 5.84 0.40 6.47
N LEU A 134 6.02 1.68 6.84
CA LEU A 134 7.24 2.42 6.52
C LEU A 134 8.47 1.76 7.16
N ALA A 135 8.40 1.41 8.44
CA ALA A 135 9.50 0.76 9.14
C ALA A 135 9.85 -0.61 8.51
N ALA A 136 8.83 -1.41 8.17
CA ALA A 136 9.02 -2.69 7.49
C ALA A 136 9.60 -2.52 6.08
N ALA A 137 9.16 -1.52 5.31
CA ALA A 137 9.68 -1.20 3.99
C ALA A 137 11.16 -0.81 4.05
N LEU A 138 11.56 0.00 5.02
CA LEU A 138 12.95 0.40 5.24
C LEU A 138 13.84 -0.75 5.71
N GLY A 139 13.28 -1.74 6.41
CA GLY A 139 13.98 -2.97 6.80
C GLY A 139 14.10 -4.00 5.68
N GLY A 140 13.38 -3.82 4.57
CA GLY A 140 13.42 -4.68 3.39
C GLY A 140 14.71 -4.53 2.58
N GLY A 141 14.80 -5.22 1.47
CA GLY A 141 16.00 -5.20 0.63
C GLY A 141 15.74 -4.79 -0.83
N GLY A 142 14.61 -4.18 -1.14
CA GLY A 142 14.23 -3.81 -2.49
C GLY A 142 13.33 -2.57 -2.54
N PRO A 143 12.90 -2.17 -3.74
CA PRO A 143 11.98 -1.05 -3.88
C PRO A 143 10.59 -1.39 -3.35
N VAL A 144 10.03 -0.50 -2.55
CA VAL A 144 8.68 -0.58 -1.98
C VAL A 144 7.90 0.67 -2.35
N VAL A 145 6.69 0.50 -2.84
CA VAL A 145 5.71 1.58 -2.97
C VAL A 145 4.78 1.50 -1.76
N LEU A 146 4.83 2.51 -0.90
CA LEU A 146 3.95 2.66 0.26
C LEU A 146 2.87 3.69 -0.04
N LEU A 147 1.65 3.21 -0.16
CA LEU A 147 0.47 4.06 -0.31
C LEU A 147 -0.26 4.15 1.02
N VAL A 148 -0.65 5.34 1.40
CA VAL A 148 -1.37 5.58 2.66
C VAL A 148 -2.72 6.21 2.34
N ALA A 149 -3.81 5.53 2.69
CA ALA A 149 -5.15 6.08 2.50
C ALA A 149 -5.28 7.43 3.22
N GLU A 150 -5.89 8.42 2.57
CA GLU A 150 -6.04 9.76 3.16
C GLU A 150 -6.82 9.69 4.48
N ALA A 151 -7.87 8.88 4.56
CA ALA A 151 -8.60 8.65 5.81
C ALA A 151 -7.69 8.10 6.92
N ALA A 152 -6.78 7.17 6.61
CA ALA A 152 -5.84 6.63 7.59
C ALA A 152 -4.84 7.68 8.12
N LEU A 153 -4.56 8.73 7.35
CA LEU A 153 -3.72 9.85 7.82
C LEU A 153 -4.45 10.72 8.84
N ASP A 154 -5.75 10.91 8.69
CA ASP A 154 -6.55 11.86 9.46
C ASP A 154 -7.31 11.22 10.64
N GLU A 155 -7.31 9.91 10.72
CA GLU A 155 -7.89 9.14 11.83
C GLU A 155 -6.87 8.80 12.91
N ARG A 156 -7.37 8.43 14.10
CA ARG A 156 -6.55 8.00 15.24
C ARG A 156 -6.60 6.49 15.37
N GLY A 157 -5.43 5.87 15.45
CA GLY A 157 -5.29 4.44 15.68
C GLY A 157 -4.19 4.12 16.68
N GLU A 158 -4.25 2.89 17.18
CA GLU A 158 -3.21 2.28 18.01
C GLU A 158 -3.42 0.77 17.96
N GLY A 159 -2.42 0.02 17.62
CA GLY A 159 -2.55 -1.42 17.52
C GLY A 159 -1.25 -2.11 17.13
N PRO A 160 -1.23 -3.42 17.21
CA PRO A 160 -0.11 -4.21 16.75
C PRO A 160 0.01 -4.05 15.22
N PHE A 161 1.23 -4.10 14.76
CA PHE A 161 1.60 -4.04 13.37
C PHE A 161 1.94 -5.44 12.85
N ASP A 162 1.35 -5.82 11.72
CA ASP A 162 1.67 -7.07 11.03
C ASP A 162 2.75 -6.88 9.96
N PRO A 163 3.52 -7.94 9.62
CA PRO A 163 4.58 -7.85 8.62
C PRO A 163 4.09 -7.39 7.24
N LEU A 164 4.99 -6.77 6.48
CA LEU A 164 4.76 -6.36 5.09
C LEU A 164 4.30 -7.53 4.22
N GLY A 165 3.28 -7.31 3.39
CA GLY A 165 2.75 -8.32 2.45
C GLY A 165 1.95 -9.44 3.10
N VAL A 166 1.56 -9.30 4.38
CA VAL A 166 0.68 -10.25 5.09
C VAL A 166 -0.72 -9.66 5.20
N PRO A 167 -1.75 -10.28 4.58
CA PRO A 167 -3.13 -9.88 4.78
C PRO A 167 -3.56 -10.06 6.24
N THR A 168 -4.34 -9.11 6.75
CA THR A 168 -4.77 -9.09 8.16
C THR A 168 -6.29 -9.19 8.27
N VAL A 169 -6.79 -10.10 9.10
CA VAL A 169 -8.22 -10.17 9.43
C VAL A 169 -8.56 -9.03 10.39
N ARG A 170 -9.33 -8.05 9.91
CA ARG A 170 -9.79 -6.90 10.72
C ARG A 170 -11.12 -7.16 11.41
N ARG A 171 -11.96 -7.99 10.82
CA ARG A 171 -13.21 -8.46 11.42
C ARG A 171 -13.45 -9.91 11.00
N ALA A 172 -13.66 -10.79 11.99
CA ALA A 172 -14.07 -12.16 11.71
C ALA A 172 -15.54 -12.20 11.26
N GLY A 173 -15.88 -13.16 10.41
CA GLY A 173 -17.23 -13.35 9.89
C GLY A 173 -17.41 -14.67 9.16
N SER A 174 -18.63 -14.97 8.71
CA SER A 174 -18.97 -16.25 8.08
C SER A 174 -19.81 -16.14 6.80
N GLY A 175 -20.48 -15.00 6.57
CA GLY A 175 -21.41 -14.85 5.46
C GLY A 175 -20.71 -14.67 4.10
N ALA A 176 -19.69 -13.86 4.06
CA ALA A 176 -18.85 -13.58 2.90
C ALA A 176 -17.48 -13.09 3.35
N THR A 177 -16.49 -13.13 2.48
CA THR A 177 -15.16 -12.52 2.72
C THR A 177 -15.02 -11.25 1.89
N VAL A 178 -14.87 -10.11 2.56
CA VAL A 178 -14.53 -8.83 1.92
C VAL A 178 -13.00 -8.69 1.93
N LEU A 179 -12.38 -8.75 0.77
CA LEU A 179 -10.97 -8.43 0.58
C LEU A 179 -10.87 -6.94 0.32
N ALA A 180 -10.48 -6.18 1.33
CA ALA A 180 -10.45 -4.73 1.30
C ALA A 180 -9.02 -4.19 1.20
N GLU A 181 -8.88 -2.97 0.69
CA GLU A 181 -7.59 -2.30 0.55
C GLU A 181 -7.76 -0.78 0.66
N GLY A 182 -6.77 -0.12 1.27
CA GLY A 182 -6.79 1.34 1.44
C GLY A 182 -8.00 1.80 2.25
N ALA A 183 -8.65 2.87 1.82
CA ALA A 183 -9.85 3.39 2.49
C ALA A 183 -11.02 2.38 2.51
N GLY A 184 -11.01 1.40 1.60
CA GLY A 184 -11.98 0.31 1.60
C GLY A 184 -12.02 -0.49 2.89
N VAL A 185 -10.93 -0.53 3.64
CA VAL A 185 -10.86 -1.24 4.93
C VAL A 185 -11.76 -0.56 5.96
N ALA A 186 -11.60 0.74 6.18
CA ALA A 186 -12.41 1.50 7.11
C ALA A 186 -13.89 1.49 6.71
N LEU A 187 -14.17 1.69 5.41
CA LEU A 187 -15.54 1.61 4.87
C LEU A 187 -16.17 0.24 5.08
N ALA A 188 -15.43 -0.85 4.85
CA ALA A 188 -15.94 -2.21 5.06
C ALA A 188 -16.22 -2.52 6.54
N LEU A 189 -15.38 -2.02 7.44
CA LEU A 189 -15.59 -2.14 8.88
C LEU A 189 -16.82 -1.35 9.37
N ALA A 190 -17.13 -0.23 8.73
CA ALA A 190 -18.30 0.59 9.05
C ALA A 190 -19.63 -0.02 8.54
N VAL A 191 -19.61 -0.94 7.57
CA VAL A 191 -20.81 -1.63 7.10
C VAL A 191 -21.20 -2.74 8.08
N PRO A 192 -22.38 -2.64 8.73
CA PRO A 192 -22.90 -3.72 9.58
C PRO A 192 -23.21 -4.95 8.73
N SER A 193 -22.48 -6.03 8.94
CA SER A 193 -22.68 -7.30 8.23
C SER A 193 -22.00 -8.45 8.97
N GLU A 194 -22.36 -9.69 8.64
CA GLU A 194 -21.68 -10.90 9.10
C GLU A 194 -20.46 -11.25 8.24
N ALA A 195 -20.11 -10.39 7.29
CA ALA A 195 -18.95 -10.62 6.43
C ALA A 195 -17.64 -10.49 7.20
N GLU A 196 -16.72 -11.40 6.92
CA GLU A 196 -15.32 -11.25 7.30
C GLU A 196 -14.69 -10.09 6.51
N VAL A 197 -13.88 -9.28 7.16
CA VAL A 197 -13.12 -8.21 6.50
C VAL A 197 -11.63 -8.51 6.64
N ILE A 198 -10.97 -8.68 5.50
CA ILE A 198 -9.53 -8.91 5.40
C ILE A 198 -8.89 -7.72 4.69
N ASP A 199 -7.98 -7.07 5.37
CA ASP A 199 -7.14 -6.02 4.82
C ASP A 199 -5.98 -6.65 4.04
N LEU A 200 -5.92 -6.40 2.74
CA LEU A 200 -4.89 -6.95 1.85
C LEU A 200 -3.51 -6.32 2.07
N ARG A 201 -3.45 -5.07 2.54
CA ARG A 201 -2.22 -4.33 2.83
C ARG A 201 -1.21 -4.31 1.67
N GLY A 202 -1.72 -4.37 0.44
CA GLY A 202 -0.90 -4.44 -0.78
C GLY A 202 -0.44 -5.84 -1.16
N CYS A 203 -0.86 -6.89 -0.47
CA CYS A 203 -0.50 -8.27 -0.82
C CYS A 203 -0.96 -8.61 -2.25
N ARG A 204 -0.02 -9.12 -3.05
CA ARG A 204 -0.26 -9.60 -4.43
C ARG A 204 0.26 -11.04 -4.62
N ASP A 205 0.66 -11.70 -3.53
CA ASP A 205 1.10 -13.09 -3.57
C ASP A 205 -0.10 -14.01 -3.85
N PRO A 206 -0.17 -14.71 -5.00
CA PRO A 206 -1.31 -15.53 -5.37
C PRO A 206 -1.53 -16.70 -4.41
N VAL A 207 -0.48 -17.26 -3.81
CA VAL A 207 -0.61 -18.37 -2.86
C VAL A 207 -1.30 -17.91 -1.58
N ARG A 208 -0.87 -16.77 -1.02
CA ARG A 208 -1.48 -16.18 0.17
C ARG A 208 -2.92 -15.76 -0.09
N LEU A 209 -3.15 -15.06 -1.19
CA LEU A 209 -4.48 -14.62 -1.59
C LEU A 209 -5.40 -15.82 -1.85
N GLY A 210 -4.92 -16.85 -2.54
CA GLY A 210 -5.69 -18.07 -2.81
C GLY A 210 -6.15 -18.81 -1.56
N ALA A 211 -5.38 -18.75 -0.47
CA ALA A 211 -5.77 -19.32 0.81
C ALA A 211 -6.98 -18.61 1.46
N LEU A 212 -7.22 -17.34 1.10
CA LEU A 212 -8.32 -16.56 1.64
C LEU A 212 -9.67 -16.91 0.99
N PHE A 213 -9.67 -17.41 -0.26
CA PHE A 213 -10.88 -17.74 -0.99
C PHE A 213 -11.66 -18.93 -0.41
N GLY A 214 -10.98 -19.84 0.25
CA GLY A 214 -11.62 -21.04 0.83
C GLY A 214 -12.33 -20.80 2.16
N ARG A 215 -12.34 -19.57 2.69
CA ARG A 215 -12.87 -19.30 4.02
C ARG A 215 -14.40 -19.28 4.07
N THR A 216 -15.04 -18.60 3.12
CA THR A 216 -16.51 -18.50 3.05
C THR A 216 -17.07 -18.94 1.70
N GLY A 217 -16.24 -19.15 0.68
CA GLY A 217 -16.68 -19.46 -0.69
C GLY A 217 -17.31 -18.28 -1.45
N ARG A 218 -17.54 -17.15 -0.79
CA ARG A 218 -18.20 -15.95 -1.31
C ARG A 218 -17.30 -14.75 -1.09
N VAL A 219 -16.82 -14.09 -2.16
CA VAL A 219 -15.80 -13.05 -2.07
C VAL A 219 -16.25 -11.76 -2.72
N VAL A 220 -16.08 -10.67 -1.99
CA VAL A 220 -16.18 -9.30 -2.50
C VAL A 220 -14.77 -8.70 -2.53
N LEU A 221 -14.34 -8.21 -3.68
CA LEU A 221 -13.11 -7.45 -3.83
C LEU A 221 -13.44 -5.95 -3.75
N PHE A 222 -13.09 -5.32 -2.64
CA PHE A 222 -13.35 -3.92 -2.37
C PHE A 222 -12.04 -3.13 -2.38
N SER A 223 -11.62 -2.68 -3.57
CA SER A 223 -10.28 -2.16 -3.78
C SER A 223 -10.19 -0.95 -4.70
N HIS A 224 -9.03 -0.32 -4.72
CA HIS A 224 -8.65 0.81 -5.57
C HIS A 224 -8.26 0.41 -7.01
N GLY A 225 -8.78 -0.68 -7.51
CA GLY A 225 -8.55 -1.19 -8.86
C GLY A 225 -8.54 -2.71 -8.86
N THR A 226 -9.24 -3.29 -9.82
CA THR A 226 -9.48 -4.73 -9.85
C THR A 226 -8.40 -5.48 -10.62
N GLN A 227 -7.81 -4.88 -11.63
CA GLN A 227 -6.92 -5.56 -12.58
C GLN A 227 -5.72 -6.30 -11.92
N PRO A 228 -4.93 -5.67 -11.04
CA PRO A 228 -3.81 -6.38 -10.40
C PRO A 228 -4.26 -7.51 -9.47
N LEU A 229 -5.41 -7.36 -8.81
CA LEU A 229 -5.97 -8.39 -7.95
C LEU A 229 -6.55 -9.55 -8.78
N VAL A 230 -7.27 -9.26 -9.85
CA VAL A 230 -7.81 -10.30 -10.76
C VAL A 230 -6.68 -11.14 -11.35
N ALA A 231 -5.59 -10.50 -11.79
CA ALA A 231 -4.43 -11.22 -12.31
C ALA A 231 -3.80 -12.15 -11.27
N ALA A 232 -3.70 -11.71 -10.01
CA ALA A 232 -3.16 -12.52 -8.92
C ALA A 232 -4.10 -13.63 -8.46
N LEU A 233 -5.40 -13.50 -8.70
CA LEU A 233 -6.44 -14.37 -8.13
C LEU A 233 -7.10 -15.29 -9.17
N GLY A 234 -6.89 -15.06 -10.48
CA GLY A 234 -7.60 -15.75 -11.56
C GLY A 234 -7.58 -17.26 -11.44
N ASP A 235 -6.44 -17.83 -11.07
CA ASP A 235 -6.28 -19.28 -10.90
C ASP A 235 -7.01 -19.87 -9.68
N HIS A 236 -7.61 -19.05 -8.84
CA HIS A 236 -8.31 -19.49 -7.62
C HIS A 236 -9.84 -19.32 -7.71
N PHE A 237 -10.37 -18.69 -8.74
CA PHE A 237 -11.81 -18.42 -8.85
C PHE A 237 -12.68 -19.69 -8.89
N TRP A 238 -12.13 -20.81 -9.33
CA TRP A 238 -12.82 -22.11 -9.32
C TRP A 238 -13.14 -22.64 -7.90
N ARG A 239 -12.51 -22.08 -6.85
CA ARG A 239 -12.76 -22.46 -5.45
C ARG A 239 -13.98 -21.77 -4.84
N LEU A 240 -14.58 -20.82 -5.55
CA LEU A 240 -15.67 -20.02 -5.05
C LEU A 240 -17.01 -20.70 -5.34
N GLU A 241 -17.96 -20.57 -4.42
CA GLU A 241 -19.37 -20.98 -4.61
C GLU A 241 -20.07 -20.09 -5.64
N SER A 242 -19.65 -18.83 -5.74
CA SER A 242 -20.19 -17.85 -6.67
C SER A 242 -19.05 -17.01 -7.28
N ARG A 243 -19.33 -16.32 -8.38
CA ARG A 243 -18.36 -15.38 -8.96
C ARG A 243 -18.02 -14.29 -7.95
N PRO A 244 -16.72 -13.89 -7.83
CA PRO A 244 -16.36 -12.78 -6.98
C PRO A 244 -17.02 -11.49 -7.47
N VAL A 245 -17.46 -10.66 -6.51
CA VAL A 245 -18.04 -9.35 -6.80
C VAL A 245 -16.96 -8.29 -6.66
N PHE A 246 -16.86 -7.44 -7.68
CA PHE A 246 -15.89 -6.33 -7.68
C PHE A 246 -16.61 -5.03 -7.36
N VAL A 247 -16.18 -4.39 -6.28
CA VAL A 247 -16.72 -3.10 -5.85
C VAL A 247 -15.55 -2.11 -5.78
N PRO A 248 -15.58 -0.99 -6.51
CA PRO A 248 -14.54 0.03 -6.36
C PRO A 248 -14.73 0.77 -5.05
N VAL A 249 -13.63 1.14 -4.38
CA VAL A 249 -13.66 1.92 -3.13
C VAL A 249 -14.39 3.24 -3.33
N SER A 250 -14.27 3.86 -4.50
CA SER A 250 -15.02 5.08 -4.87
C SER A 250 -16.54 4.94 -4.84
N GLY A 251 -17.07 3.71 -4.86
CA GLY A 251 -18.51 3.45 -4.69
C GLY A 251 -18.99 3.56 -3.24
N GLY A 252 -18.07 3.63 -2.30
CA GLY A 252 -18.35 3.82 -0.89
C GLY A 252 -19.03 2.63 -0.20
N ALA A 253 -19.45 2.86 1.04
CA ALA A 253 -20.09 1.85 1.88
C ALA A 253 -21.44 1.35 1.33
N ASP A 254 -22.16 2.18 0.58
CA ASP A 254 -23.47 1.82 0.02
C ASP A 254 -23.32 0.79 -1.11
N ALA A 255 -22.34 0.97 -1.99
CA ALA A 255 -22.05 0.00 -3.03
C ALA A 255 -21.61 -1.35 -2.45
N LEU A 256 -20.80 -1.33 -1.39
CA LEU A 256 -20.42 -2.53 -0.67
C LEU A 256 -21.62 -3.22 -0.02
N ARG A 257 -22.51 -2.46 0.62
CA ARG A 257 -23.74 -2.99 1.25
C ARG A 257 -24.63 -3.67 0.22
N ALA A 258 -24.86 -3.03 -0.93
CA ALA A 258 -25.60 -3.61 -2.03
C ALA A 258 -24.98 -4.94 -2.52
N ALA A 259 -23.66 -4.95 -2.72
CA ALA A 259 -22.94 -6.16 -3.13
C ALA A 259 -23.08 -7.32 -2.13
N LEU A 260 -23.06 -7.04 -0.83
CA LEU A 260 -23.23 -8.05 0.21
C LEU A 260 -24.68 -8.57 0.31
N THR A 261 -25.67 -7.75 -0.06
CA THR A 261 -27.09 -8.10 0.03
C THR A 261 -27.57 -8.80 -1.25
N ASP A 262 -27.26 -8.23 -2.42
CA ASP A 262 -27.88 -8.62 -3.70
C ASP A 262 -27.11 -9.74 -4.41
N SER A 263 -25.78 -9.76 -4.28
CA SER A 263 -24.92 -10.67 -5.07
C SER A 263 -24.85 -12.09 -4.52
N PHE A 264 -25.32 -12.33 -3.31
CA PHE A 264 -25.32 -13.63 -2.66
C PHE A 264 -26.72 -14.13 -2.27
N SER A 265 -27.77 -13.45 -2.76
CA SER A 265 -29.13 -14.01 -2.69
C SER A 265 -29.22 -15.23 -3.58
N PRO A 266 -29.88 -16.32 -3.13
CA PRO A 266 -29.99 -17.56 -3.88
C PRO A 266 -30.76 -17.40 -5.19
#